data_9b198fa69040ee54520aa46ab0ea7731
#
_entry.id   9b198fa69040ee54520aa46ab0ea7731
#
_cell.length_a   1.000
_cell.length_b   1.000
_cell.length_c   1.000
_cell.angle_alpha   90.00
_cell.angle_beta   90.00
_cell.angle_gamma   90.00
#
_symmetry.space_group_name_H-M   'P 1'
#
loop_
_entity.id
_entity.type
_entity.pdbx_description
1 polymer ?
#
loop_
_entity_poly.entity_id
_entity_poly.type
_entity_poly.pdbx_seq_one_letter_code
_entity_poly.pdbx_strand_id
1 'polypeptide(L)'
;MKISTTARLFSCLLLPLTLAAGTLSVSAAETPQVGAAAPDFSLKTMDAKPVTLSGETARLPVVLVVLRGWPGYQCPLCTRQVHEFVAQAGAFSGKARVIMVYPGPADDLKKHATEFLQEKNWPADFQFVLDPDYTMTKAYGLRWEGKNETAYPATFIIDTNEKVLFAHVSKEHGDRDRKSVV
;
A
#
# COMPACT_ATOMS: atom_id res chain seq x y z
N MET A 1 6.53 89.85 11.45
CA MET A 1 5.75 88.74 11.86
C MET A 1 6.18 87.51 11.03
N LYS A 2 7.07 86.67 11.57
CA LYS A 2 7.73 85.55 10.85
C LYS A 2 6.98 84.27 11.22
N ILE A 3 6.43 83.61 10.24
CA ILE A 3 5.78 82.32 10.42
C ILE A 3 6.77 81.23 9.94
N SER A 4 7.24 80.43 10.85
CA SER A 4 8.14 79.33 10.59
C SER A 4 7.31 78.06 10.36
N THR A 5 7.41 77.45 9.15
CA THR A 5 6.74 76.23 8.78
C THR A 5 7.76 75.08 8.91
N THR A 6 7.57 74.23 9.92
CA THR A 6 8.36 72.99 10.11
C THR A 6 7.70 71.82 9.32
N ALA A 7 8.37 71.39 8.27
CA ALA A 7 7.96 70.15 7.54
C ALA A 7 8.44 68.91 8.30
N ARG A 8 7.48 68.04 8.67
CA ARG A 8 7.77 66.71 9.22
C ARG A 8 7.87 65.69 8.08
N LEU A 9 9.08 65.18 7.89
CA LEU A 9 9.33 64.06 7.01
C LEU A 9 8.84 62.75 7.67
N PHE A 10 7.79 62.17 7.12
CA PHE A 10 7.36 60.77 7.45
C PHE A 10 8.23 59.81 6.65
N SER A 11 9.15 59.14 7.33
CA SER A 11 9.94 58.05 6.76
C SER A 11 9.09 56.77 6.80
N CYS A 12 8.55 56.35 5.66
CA CYS A 12 7.88 55.07 5.50
C CYS A 12 8.93 53.96 5.43
N LEU A 13 9.08 53.21 6.51
CA LEU A 13 9.93 52.00 6.58
C LEU A 13 9.19 50.85 5.88
N LEU A 14 9.54 50.59 4.61
CA LEU A 14 9.06 49.39 3.87
C LEU A 14 9.82 48.15 4.37
N LEU A 15 9.15 47.32 5.13
CA LEU A 15 9.65 46.00 5.55
C LEU A 15 9.48 45.03 4.37
N PRO A 16 10.52 44.35 3.86
CA PRO A 16 10.36 43.36 2.82
C PRO A 16 9.76 42.10 3.43
N LEU A 17 8.55 41.72 3.00
CA LEU A 17 7.91 40.45 3.31
C LEU A 17 8.59 39.34 2.49
N THR A 18 9.56 38.64 3.10
CA THR A 18 10.19 37.46 2.48
C THR A 18 9.23 36.28 2.54
N LEU A 19 8.61 35.97 1.40
CA LEU A 19 7.80 34.76 1.21
C LEU A 19 8.74 33.58 1.14
N ALA A 20 8.87 32.83 2.25
CA ALA A 20 9.59 31.56 2.28
C ALA A 20 8.74 30.50 1.53
N ALA A 21 9.09 30.25 0.28
CA ALA A 21 8.54 29.12 -0.48
C ALA A 21 9.09 27.81 0.15
N GLY A 22 8.32 27.21 1.04
CA GLY A 22 8.60 25.88 1.55
C GLY A 22 8.46 24.87 0.41
N THR A 23 9.56 24.31 -0.07
CA THR A 23 9.56 23.17 -0.99
C THR A 23 9.05 21.96 -0.21
N LEU A 24 7.81 21.53 -0.48
CA LEU A 24 7.29 20.25 -0.04
C LEU A 24 8.09 19.16 -0.78
N SER A 25 9.11 18.61 -0.13
CA SER A 25 9.78 17.40 -0.61
C SER A 25 8.77 16.27 -0.51
N VAL A 26 8.23 15.83 -1.65
CA VAL A 26 7.50 14.55 -1.72
C VAL A 26 8.54 13.46 -1.53
N SER A 27 8.68 12.99 -0.29
CA SER A 27 9.47 11.78 -0.01
C SER A 27 8.79 10.60 -0.71
N ALA A 28 9.56 9.81 -1.45
CA ALA A 28 9.07 8.53 -1.93
C ALA A 28 8.63 7.70 -0.71
N ALA A 29 7.47 7.05 -0.82
CA ALA A 29 6.99 6.22 0.28
C ALA A 29 7.99 5.09 0.54
N GLU A 30 8.39 4.96 1.81
CA GLU A 30 9.29 3.88 2.22
C GLU A 30 8.49 2.62 2.57
N THR A 31 9.08 1.46 2.29
CA THR A 31 8.48 0.18 2.68
C THR A 31 8.41 0.08 4.21
N PRO A 32 7.24 -0.27 4.78
CA PRO A 32 7.07 -0.41 6.21
C PRO A 32 8.04 -1.43 6.81
N GLN A 33 8.79 -1.03 7.82
CA GLN A 33 9.77 -1.88 8.49
C GLN A 33 9.16 -2.51 9.75
N VAL A 34 9.74 -3.63 10.20
CA VAL A 34 9.37 -4.26 11.47
C VAL A 34 9.45 -3.25 12.60
N GLY A 35 8.38 -3.14 13.37
CA GLY A 35 8.22 -2.20 14.48
C GLY A 35 7.57 -0.86 14.09
N ALA A 36 7.48 -0.52 12.80
CA ALA A 36 6.78 0.67 12.32
C ALA A 36 5.27 0.44 12.21
N ALA A 37 4.49 1.52 12.16
CA ALA A 37 3.09 1.46 11.80
C ALA A 37 2.95 1.18 10.31
N ALA A 38 2.05 0.25 9.95
CA ALA A 38 1.69 0.00 8.56
C ALA A 38 0.77 1.12 8.06
N PRO A 39 1.01 1.70 6.87
CA PRO A 39 0.08 2.67 6.29
C PRO A 39 -1.32 2.05 6.09
N ASP A 40 -2.37 2.76 6.51
CA ASP A 40 -3.73 2.28 6.23
C ASP A 40 -4.02 2.40 4.73
N PHE A 41 -4.91 1.55 4.26
CA PHE A 41 -5.40 1.57 2.89
C PHE A 41 -6.89 1.27 2.84
N SER A 42 -7.53 1.68 1.75
CA SER A 42 -8.91 1.31 1.43
C SER A 42 -8.95 0.77 0.00
N LEU A 43 -9.12 -0.53 -0.12
CA LEU A 43 -9.23 -1.24 -1.39
C LEU A 43 -10.60 -1.93 -1.51
N LYS A 44 -10.90 -2.50 -2.66
CA LYS A 44 -12.17 -3.21 -2.89
C LYS A 44 -11.92 -4.66 -3.28
N THR A 45 -12.79 -5.54 -2.77
CA THR A 45 -12.85 -6.92 -3.23
C THR A 45 -13.40 -7.01 -4.66
N MET A 46 -13.39 -8.23 -5.23
CA MET A 46 -14.01 -8.52 -6.53
C MET A 46 -15.49 -8.13 -6.58
N ASP A 47 -16.20 -8.21 -5.45
CA ASP A 47 -17.62 -7.84 -5.29
C ASP A 47 -17.80 -6.36 -4.91
N ALA A 48 -16.77 -5.54 -5.07
CA ALA A 48 -16.76 -4.11 -4.75
C ALA A 48 -16.99 -3.77 -3.27
N LYS A 49 -16.83 -4.72 -2.35
CA LYS A 49 -16.89 -4.48 -0.90
C LYS A 49 -15.62 -3.78 -0.45
N PRO A 50 -15.70 -2.70 0.33
CA PRO A 50 -14.53 -2.01 0.85
C PRO A 50 -13.82 -2.87 1.91
N VAL A 51 -12.49 -2.83 1.87
CA VAL A 51 -11.58 -3.45 2.83
C VAL A 51 -10.56 -2.40 3.22
N THR A 52 -10.46 -2.10 4.52
CA THR A 52 -9.42 -1.22 5.07
C THR A 52 -8.52 -2.03 6.00
N LEU A 53 -7.24 -1.67 6.06
CA LEU A 53 -6.33 -2.32 7.00
C LEU A 53 -6.82 -2.12 8.44
N SER A 54 -7.15 -0.89 8.82
CA SER A 54 -7.67 -0.53 10.15
C SER A 54 -8.93 -1.30 10.53
N GLY A 55 -9.86 -1.52 9.58
CA GLY A 55 -11.08 -2.30 9.80
C GLY A 55 -10.83 -3.78 10.05
N GLU A 56 -9.80 -4.36 9.45
CA GLU A 56 -9.44 -5.77 9.62
C GLU A 56 -8.57 -5.97 10.88
N THR A 57 -7.59 -5.11 11.12
CA THR A 57 -6.72 -5.16 12.31
C THR A 57 -7.49 -4.93 13.61
N ALA A 58 -8.60 -4.18 13.58
CA ALA A 58 -9.50 -4.03 14.73
C ALA A 58 -10.10 -5.37 15.22
N ARG A 59 -10.00 -6.43 14.44
CA ARG A 59 -10.58 -7.75 14.75
C ARG A 59 -9.51 -8.80 14.99
N LEU A 60 -8.55 -8.93 14.09
CA LEU A 60 -7.50 -9.94 14.09
C LEU A 60 -6.22 -9.38 13.50
N PRO A 61 -5.04 -9.93 13.83
CA PRO A 61 -3.83 -9.66 13.07
C PRO A 61 -4.05 -9.93 11.57
N VAL A 62 -3.35 -9.18 10.73
CA VAL A 62 -3.45 -9.28 9.27
C VAL A 62 -2.16 -9.86 8.69
N VAL A 63 -2.30 -10.88 7.86
CA VAL A 63 -1.25 -11.32 6.93
C VAL A 63 -1.54 -10.66 5.59
N LEU A 64 -0.78 -9.63 5.26
CA LEU A 64 -0.91 -8.86 4.04
C LEU A 64 0.07 -9.40 2.98
N VAL A 65 -0.46 -9.92 1.89
CA VAL A 65 0.32 -10.49 0.77
C VAL A 65 0.13 -9.61 -0.45
N VAL A 66 1.17 -8.90 -0.86
CA VAL A 66 1.16 -8.11 -2.11
C VAL A 66 1.68 -9.00 -3.23
N LEU A 67 0.81 -9.29 -4.18
CA LEU A 67 1.15 -10.08 -5.37
C LEU A 67 1.85 -9.19 -6.41
N ARG A 68 2.50 -9.79 -7.40
CA ARG A 68 2.99 -9.04 -8.54
C ARG A 68 1.84 -8.42 -9.35
N GLY A 69 0.65 -9.03 -9.31
CA GLY A 69 -0.53 -8.56 -10.02
C GLY A 69 -0.46 -8.80 -11.53
N TRP A 70 -0.90 -7.81 -12.34
CA TRP A 70 -0.98 -7.92 -13.79
C TRP A 70 0.12 -7.13 -14.51
N PRO A 71 1.25 -7.76 -14.84
CA PRO A 71 2.31 -7.13 -15.65
C PRO A 71 2.14 -7.32 -17.16
N GLY A 72 0.93 -7.66 -17.62
CA GLY A 72 0.63 -8.02 -19.00
C GLY A 72 0.40 -9.53 -19.22
N TYR A 73 0.52 -10.33 -18.18
CA TYR A 73 0.26 -11.78 -18.19
C TYR A 73 -0.04 -12.30 -16.77
N GLN A 74 -0.62 -13.49 -16.65
CA GLN A 74 -0.84 -14.13 -15.35
C GLN A 74 0.48 -14.71 -14.82
N CYS A 75 0.85 -14.26 -13.61
CA CYS A 75 2.12 -14.64 -12.99
C CYS A 75 2.04 -16.06 -12.36
N PRO A 76 2.77 -17.08 -12.89
CA PRO A 76 2.72 -18.44 -12.35
C PRO A 76 3.21 -18.54 -10.90
N LEU A 77 4.18 -17.70 -10.51
CA LEU A 77 4.69 -17.66 -9.15
C LEU A 77 3.65 -17.09 -8.17
N CYS A 78 2.85 -16.11 -8.60
CA CYS A 78 1.71 -15.62 -7.81
C CYS A 78 0.65 -16.73 -7.62
N THR A 79 0.32 -17.44 -8.69
CA THR A 79 -0.63 -18.55 -8.65
C THR A 79 -0.18 -19.62 -7.64
N ARG A 80 1.10 -20.00 -7.70
CA ARG A 80 1.66 -20.97 -6.75
C ARG A 80 1.62 -20.45 -5.31
N GLN A 81 2.03 -19.21 -5.07
CA GLN A 81 1.99 -18.60 -3.73
C GLN A 81 0.57 -18.60 -3.15
N VAL A 82 -0.42 -18.18 -3.94
CA VAL A 82 -1.82 -18.18 -3.51
C VAL A 82 -2.31 -19.59 -3.19
N HIS A 83 -1.96 -20.60 -4.00
CA HIS A 83 -2.31 -21.99 -3.73
C HIS A 83 -1.72 -22.51 -2.41
N GLU A 84 -0.46 -22.18 -2.11
CA GLU A 84 0.21 -22.58 -0.88
C GLU A 84 -0.48 -21.96 0.34
N PHE A 85 -0.89 -20.66 0.29
CA PHE A 85 -1.66 -20.03 1.35
C PHE A 85 -3.05 -20.67 1.53
N VAL A 86 -3.77 -20.89 0.45
CA VAL A 86 -5.11 -21.51 0.50
C VAL A 86 -5.03 -22.94 1.05
N ALA A 87 -4.02 -23.73 0.67
CA ALA A 87 -3.79 -25.07 1.20
C ALA A 87 -3.55 -25.10 2.72
N GLN A 88 -3.05 -23.98 3.28
CA GLN A 88 -2.75 -23.81 4.70
C GLN A 88 -3.80 -22.97 5.43
N ALA A 89 -4.97 -22.73 4.84
CA ALA A 89 -6.01 -21.85 5.39
C ALA A 89 -6.40 -22.17 6.82
N GLY A 90 -6.38 -23.45 7.22
CA GLY A 90 -6.67 -23.88 8.59
C GLY A 90 -5.70 -23.31 9.64
N ALA A 91 -4.46 -22.97 9.27
CA ALA A 91 -3.50 -22.36 10.18
C ALA A 91 -3.87 -20.93 10.56
N PHE A 92 -4.57 -20.21 9.66
CA PHE A 92 -5.00 -18.83 9.85
C PHE A 92 -6.39 -18.71 10.48
N SER A 93 -7.21 -19.78 10.39
CA SER A 93 -8.62 -19.73 10.77
C SER A 93 -8.82 -19.27 12.21
N GLY A 94 -9.56 -18.16 12.39
CA GLY A 94 -9.83 -17.52 13.66
C GLY A 94 -8.60 -16.87 14.35
N LYS A 95 -7.43 -16.88 13.72
CA LYS A 95 -6.18 -16.34 14.30
C LYS A 95 -5.66 -15.11 13.55
N ALA A 96 -5.85 -15.08 12.24
CA ALA A 96 -5.42 -13.97 11.40
C ALA A 96 -6.33 -13.80 10.19
N ARG A 97 -6.45 -12.60 9.69
CA ARG A 97 -7.06 -12.28 8.40
C ARG A 97 -5.98 -12.29 7.33
N VAL A 98 -6.20 -12.97 6.21
CA VAL A 98 -5.28 -12.94 5.06
C VAL A 98 -5.83 -12.01 4.00
N ILE A 99 -5.08 -10.97 3.65
CA ILE A 99 -5.44 -10.02 2.58
C ILE A 99 -4.43 -10.16 1.45
N MET A 100 -4.91 -10.55 0.27
CA MET A 100 -4.10 -10.66 -0.94
C MET A 100 -4.41 -9.50 -1.87
N VAL A 101 -3.41 -8.67 -2.13
CA VAL A 101 -3.51 -7.48 -2.98
C VAL A 101 -3.06 -7.82 -4.38
N TYR A 102 -3.92 -7.53 -5.37
CA TYR A 102 -3.65 -7.73 -6.80
C TYR A 102 -3.54 -6.36 -7.49
N PRO A 103 -2.33 -5.83 -7.68
CA PRO A 103 -2.11 -4.53 -8.30
C PRO A 103 -2.08 -4.62 -9.84
N GLY A 104 -2.44 -3.51 -10.47
CA GLY A 104 -2.36 -3.35 -11.91
C GLY A 104 -2.95 -2.03 -12.39
N PRO A 105 -2.85 -1.72 -13.71
CA PRO A 105 -3.60 -0.62 -14.29
C PRO A 105 -5.09 -0.77 -14.01
N ALA A 106 -5.82 0.33 -13.80
CA ALA A 106 -7.25 0.28 -13.49
C ALA A 106 -8.06 -0.37 -14.61
N ASP A 107 -7.64 -0.12 -15.87
CA ASP A 107 -8.27 -0.70 -17.04
C ASP A 107 -8.16 -2.23 -17.03
N ASP A 108 -9.31 -2.89 -17.15
CA ASP A 108 -9.43 -4.36 -17.17
C ASP A 108 -8.88 -5.12 -15.95
N LEU A 109 -8.43 -4.44 -14.87
CA LEU A 109 -7.84 -5.10 -13.69
C LEU A 109 -8.78 -6.16 -13.09
N LYS A 110 -10.08 -5.86 -13.00
CA LYS A 110 -11.08 -6.81 -12.49
C LYS A 110 -11.19 -8.05 -13.37
N LYS A 111 -11.15 -7.90 -14.70
CA LYS A 111 -11.15 -9.01 -15.66
C LYS A 111 -9.93 -9.90 -15.45
N HIS A 112 -8.74 -9.33 -15.40
CA HIS A 112 -7.50 -10.07 -15.17
C HIS A 112 -7.46 -10.77 -13.82
N ALA A 113 -8.00 -10.13 -12.79
CA ALA A 113 -8.14 -10.73 -11.47
C ALA A 113 -9.13 -11.92 -11.49
N THR A 114 -10.25 -11.83 -12.23
CA THR A 114 -11.18 -12.94 -12.42
C THR A 114 -10.50 -14.12 -13.10
N GLU A 115 -9.74 -13.87 -14.16
CA GLU A 115 -8.95 -14.90 -14.86
C GLU A 115 -7.89 -15.53 -13.93
N PHE A 116 -7.27 -14.72 -13.06
CA PHE A 116 -6.30 -15.21 -12.07
C PHE A 116 -6.93 -16.12 -11.03
N LEU A 117 -8.11 -15.78 -10.53
CA LEU A 117 -8.78 -16.51 -9.46
C LEU A 117 -9.39 -17.84 -9.94
N GLN A 118 -9.80 -17.95 -11.19
CA GLN A 118 -10.34 -19.19 -11.79
C GLN A 118 -11.35 -19.92 -10.87
N GLU A 119 -12.37 -19.23 -10.39
CA GLU A 119 -13.45 -19.78 -9.55
C GLU A 119 -12.99 -20.56 -8.30
N LYS A 120 -11.86 -20.20 -7.72
CA LYS A 120 -11.34 -20.84 -6.51
C LYS A 120 -12.27 -20.58 -5.32
N ASN A 121 -12.50 -21.62 -4.53
CA ASN A 121 -13.15 -21.48 -3.23
C ASN A 121 -12.19 -20.75 -2.27
N TRP A 122 -12.51 -19.49 -1.94
CA TRP A 122 -11.74 -18.72 -0.98
C TRP A 122 -12.11 -19.10 0.44
N PRO A 123 -11.14 -19.32 1.33
CA PRO A 123 -11.39 -19.49 2.75
C PRO A 123 -12.06 -18.25 3.35
N ALA A 124 -12.91 -18.43 4.36
CA ALA A 124 -13.70 -17.33 4.95
C ALA A 124 -12.83 -16.19 5.52
N ASP A 125 -11.63 -16.52 6.01
CA ASP A 125 -10.70 -15.55 6.58
C ASP A 125 -9.75 -14.90 5.52
N PHE A 126 -9.94 -15.23 4.24
CA PHE A 126 -9.15 -14.69 3.14
C PHE A 126 -9.93 -13.63 2.37
N GLN A 127 -9.26 -12.54 2.04
CA GLN A 127 -9.81 -11.49 1.17
C GLN A 127 -8.87 -11.25 -0.01
N PHE A 128 -9.44 -11.14 -1.19
CA PHE A 128 -8.72 -10.76 -2.40
C PHE A 128 -9.19 -9.38 -2.82
N VAL A 129 -8.26 -8.43 -2.87
CA VAL A 129 -8.54 -7.02 -3.13
C VAL A 129 -7.76 -6.52 -4.34
N LEU A 130 -8.35 -5.58 -5.07
CA LEU A 130 -7.76 -4.95 -6.24
C LEU A 130 -7.08 -3.65 -5.84
N ASP A 131 -5.88 -3.42 -6.34
CA ASP A 131 -5.16 -2.16 -6.20
C ASP A 131 -4.98 -1.48 -7.58
N PRO A 132 -6.05 -0.81 -8.07
CA PRO A 132 -6.00 -0.11 -9.35
C PRO A 132 -5.02 1.06 -9.28
N ASP A 133 -4.25 1.21 -10.37
CA ASP A 133 -3.24 2.26 -10.53
C ASP A 133 -2.20 2.31 -9.41
N TYR A 134 -2.03 1.17 -8.71
CA TYR A 134 -0.98 0.97 -7.71
C TYR A 134 -1.06 1.91 -6.50
N THR A 135 -2.27 2.28 -6.07
CA THR A 135 -2.46 3.25 -4.99
C THR A 135 -1.83 2.78 -3.68
N MET A 136 -2.20 1.59 -3.22
CA MET A 136 -1.63 0.96 -2.03
C MET A 136 -0.17 0.56 -2.26
N THR A 137 0.12 -0.04 -3.40
CA THR A 137 1.48 -0.47 -3.78
C THR A 137 2.47 0.69 -3.73
N LYS A 138 2.08 1.88 -4.19
CA LYS A 138 2.90 3.10 -4.08
C LYS A 138 3.05 3.57 -2.64
N ALA A 139 1.96 3.58 -1.86
CA ALA A 139 1.98 3.99 -0.46
C ALA A 139 2.89 3.11 0.41
N TYR A 140 3.07 1.84 0.03
CA TYR A 140 3.96 0.89 0.69
C TYR A 140 5.39 0.86 0.10
N GLY A 141 5.73 1.75 -0.83
CA GLY A 141 7.04 1.76 -1.48
C GLY A 141 7.35 0.48 -2.27
N LEU A 142 6.31 -0.22 -2.72
CA LEU A 142 6.44 -1.50 -3.41
C LEU A 142 6.28 -1.39 -4.92
N ARG A 143 6.05 -0.19 -5.47
CA ARG A 143 5.90 -0.04 -6.92
C ARG A 143 7.22 -0.35 -7.63
N TRP A 144 7.19 -1.32 -8.52
CA TRP A 144 8.34 -1.70 -9.35
C TRP A 144 8.23 -1.05 -10.73
N GLU A 145 9.07 -0.05 -10.99
CA GLU A 145 8.99 0.79 -12.20
C GLU A 145 9.72 0.18 -13.42
N GLY A 146 10.04 -1.11 -13.42
CA GLY A 146 10.65 -1.79 -14.55
C GLY A 146 9.65 -2.02 -15.70
N LYS A 147 10.18 -2.28 -16.90
CA LYS A 147 9.36 -2.70 -18.05
C LYS A 147 8.65 -4.02 -17.74
N ASN A 148 7.32 -4.05 -17.96
CA ASN A 148 6.46 -5.19 -17.62
C ASN A 148 6.49 -5.56 -16.13
N GLU A 149 6.73 -4.57 -15.25
CA GLU A 149 6.69 -4.74 -13.81
C GLU A 149 5.51 -3.99 -13.21
N THR A 150 5.10 -4.42 -12.03
CA THR A 150 3.96 -3.86 -11.30
C THR A 150 4.33 -3.57 -9.87
N ALA A 151 4.56 -4.62 -9.07
CA ALA A 151 4.92 -4.51 -7.67
C ALA A 151 6.03 -5.50 -7.31
N TYR A 152 6.88 -5.11 -6.36
CA TYR A 152 7.70 -6.05 -5.61
C TYR A 152 6.76 -6.92 -4.76
N PRO A 153 6.73 -8.25 -4.98
CA PRO A 153 5.94 -9.12 -4.11
C PRO A 153 6.40 -8.99 -2.67
N ALA A 154 5.46 -8.88 -1.76
CA ALA A 154 5.79 -8.70 -0.35
C ALA A 154 4.80 -9.43 0.56
N THR A 155 5.26 -9.78 1.75
CA THR A 155 4.42 -10.34 2.81
C THR A 155 4.71 -9.59 4.11
N PHE A 156 3.65 -9.12 4.76
CA PHE A 156 3.72 -8.47 6.08
C PHE A 156 2.82 -9.21 7.05
N ILE A 157 3.23 -9.29 8.32
CA ILE A 157 2.34 -9.61 9.43
C ILE A 157 2.17 -8.32 10.21
N ILE A 158 0.91 -7.92 10.42
CA ILE A 158 0.53 -6.66 11.05
C ILE A 158 -0.37 -7.01 12.24
N ASP A 159 -0.03 -6.49 13.42
CA ASP A 159 -0.82 -6.75 14.62
C ASP A 159 -2.11 -5.89 14.68
N THR A 160 -2.90 -6.10 15.74
CA THR A 160 -4.14 -5.36 15.99
C THR A 160 -3.93 -3.88 16.34
N ASN A 161 -2.70 -3.42 16.53
CA ASN A 161 -2.32 -2.02 16.70
C ASN A 161 -1.69 -1.43 15.43
N GLU A 162 -1.89 -2.11 14.29
CA GLU A 162 -1.33 -1.73 12.98
C GLU A 162 0.20 -1.73 12.93
N LYS A 163 0.86 -2.39 13.88
CA LYS A 163 2.32 -2.49 13.92
C LYS A 163 2.81 -3.67 13.09
N VAL A 164 3.81 -3.45 12.25
CA VAL A 164 4.46 -4.50 11.46
C VAL A 164 5.28 -5.40 12.38
N LEU A 165 4.91 -6.67 12.47
CA LEU A 165 5.64 -7.71 13.22
C LEU A 165 6.64 -8.46 12.33
N PHE A 166 6.33 -8.59 11.05
CA PHE A 166 7.16 -9.26 10.05
C PHE A 166 7.04 -8.52 8.72
N ALA A 167 8.13 -8.44 7.97
CA ALA A 167 8.17 -7.89 6.63
C ALA A 167 9.17 -8.66 5.77
N HIS A 168 8.70 -9.18 4.65
CA HIS A 168 9.55 -9.73 3.59
C HIS A 168 9.17 -9.07 2.27
N VAL A 169 10.12 -8.44 1.62
CA VAL A 169 9.95 -7.83 0.30
C VAL A 169 10.88 -8.52 -0.68
N SER A 170 10.29 -9.14 -1.68
CA SER A 170 11.05 -9.85 -2.71
C SER A 170 11.83 -8.86 -3.56
N LYS A 171 13.11 -9.10 -3.75
CA LYS A 171 13.98 -8.31 -4.65
C LYS A 171 13.92 -8.81 -6.09
N GLU A 172 13.35 -9.99 -6.30
CA GLU A 172 13.20 -10.67 -7.59
C GLU A 172 11.93 -11.53 -7.61
N HIS A 173 11.55 -12.04 -8.77
CA HIS A 173 10.28 -12.76 -8.91
C HIS A 173 10.22 -14.09 -8.12
N GLY A 174 11.34 -14.74 -7.91
CA GLY A 174 11.45 -16.03 -7.24
C GLY A 174 11.56 -15.97 -5.72
N ASP A 175 12.05 -14.86 -5.20
CA ASP A 175 12.23 -14.62 -3.77
C ASP A 175 10.90 -14.24 -3.12
N ARG A 176 10.11 -15.24 -2.72
CA ARG A 176 8.80 -15.04 -2.08
C ARG A 176 8.75 -15.80 -0.78
N ASP A 177 8.33 -15.11 0.27
CA ASP A 177 8.01 -15.81 1.50
C ASP A 177 6.76 -16.67 1.31
N ARG A 178 6.89 -17.94 1.64
CA ARG A 178 5.85 -18.96 1.50
C ARG A 178 5.69 -19.82 2.74
N LYS A 179 6.61 -19.71 3.69
CA LYS A 179 6.70 -20.62 4.85
C LYS A 179 6.77 -19.91 6.19
N SER A 180 7.26 -18.69 6.25
CA SER A 180 7.54 -18.00 7.52
C SER A 180 6.30 -17.41 8.19
N VAL A 181 5.13 -17.48 7.55
CA VAL A 181 3.87 -16.88 8.04
C VAL A 181 2.87 -17.90 8.57
N VAL A 182 3.26 -19.19 8.62
CA VAL A 182 2.39 -20.30 9.09
C VAL A 182 2.86 -20.85 10.42
#